data_00b95afbae165d48eedfbdcddd687dc8
#
_entry.id   00b95afbae165d48eedfbdcddd687dc8
#
_cell.length_a   1.000
_cell.length_b   1.000
_cell.length_c   1.000
_cell.angle_alpha   90.00
_cell.angle_beta   90.00
_cell.angle_gamma   90.00
#
_symmetry.space_group_name_H-M   'P 1'
#
loop_
_entity.id
_entity.type
_entity.pdbx_description
1 polymer ?
#
loop_
_entity_poly.entity_id
_entity_poly.type
_entity_poly.pdbx_seq_one_letter_code
_entity_poly.pdbx_strand_id
1 'polypeptide(L)'
;MKKITICLMIFFTTLTVFSQNNEIGVFVGGANYIGDVGPTTYIHPFSYNISTNAVAGIIFRKNLNERIALRAKFNYAKIGSSDNWPKTAEYRKQRGKYFKNSINELNLGVDFNFLDFDIYSSSLQMTPYISSGISLFRYDLLRYESGVAKANKYGDATDLSFPITIGYKIKPLNSFIIAFEINANYSNSDNLDGSYPGQKQMASSDYFGSTLSKDWYVFSGITFTYLFGNKKCYCAN
;
A
#
# COMPACT_ATOMS: atom_id res chain seq x y z
N MET A 1 7.47 20.15 -29.56
CA MET A 1 8.48 19.29 -28.95
C MET A 1 9.54 20.06 -28.15
N LYS A 2 10.26 21.05 -28.71
CA LYS A 2 11.32 21.82 -28.00
C LYS A 2 10.84 22.49 -26.68
N LYS A 3 9.62 23.00 -26.61
CA LYS A 3 9.07 23.63 -25.37
C LYS A 3 8.84 22.65 -24.23
N ILE A 4 8.41 21.43 -24.55
CA ILE A 4 8.19 20.36 -23.54
C ILE A 4 9.54 19.87 -23.00
N THR A 5 10.57 19.76 -23.85
CA THR A 5 11.92 19.37 -23.43
C THR A 5 12.56 20.41 -22.51
N ILE A 6 12.32 21.70 -22.77
CA ILE A 6 12.83 22.80 -21.93
C ILE A 6 12.11 22.79 -20.57
N CYS A 7 10.78 22.62 -20.53
CA CYS A 7 10.03 22.47 -19.26
C CYS A 7 10.50 21.24 -18.46
N LEU A 8 10.76 20.12 -19.11
CA LEU A 8 11.29 18.92 -18.46
C LEU A 8 12.70 19.15 -17.90
N MET A 9 13.57 19.83 -18.64
CA MET A 9 14.91 20.21 -18.15
C MET A 9 14.86 21.17 -16.95
N ILE A 10 14.00 22.19 -16.99
CA ILE A 10 13.82 23.13 -15.87
C ILE A 10 13.26 22.39 -14.64
N PHE A 11 12.32 21.47 -14.83
CA PHE A 11 11.80 20.63 -13.75
C PHE A 11 12.88 19.74 -13.12
N PHE A 12 13.77 19.15 -13.92
CA PHE A 12 14.89 18.35 -13.43
C PHE A 12 15.97 19.18 -12.72
N THR A 13 16.23 20.41 -13.14
CA THR A 13 17.24 21.27 -12.51
C THR A 13 16.77 21.85 -11.15
N THR A 14 15.47 22.03 -10.95
CA THR A 14 14.92 22.47 -9.65
C THR A 14 14.99 21.38 -8.56
N LEU A 15 15.17 20.12 -8.94
CA LEU A 15 15.32 19.01 -8.00
C LEU A 15 16.70 18.94 -7.32
N THR A 16 17.70 19.67 -7.79
CA THR A 16 19.08 19.55 -7.30
C THR A 16 19.50 20.58 -6.24
N VAL A 17 18.64 21.53 -5.87
CA VAL A 17 19.03 22.70 -5.04
C VAL A 17 18.78 22.54 -3.55
N PHE A 18 18.21 21.42 -3.07
CA PHE A 18 17.98 21.24 -1.64
C PHE A 18 18.95 20.21 -1.06
N SER A 19 19.77 20.66 -0.09
CA SER A 19 20.50 19.79 0.86
C SER A 19 19.49 18.80 1.46
N GLN A 20 19.54 17.52 1.07
CA GLN A 20 18.33 16.71 1.19
C GLN A 20 18.58 15.38 1.85
N ASN A 21 17.84 15.21 2.90
CA ASN A 21 17.70 14.01 3.69
C ASN A 21 16.71 13.09 2.99
N ASN A 22 17.14 12.45 1.92
CA ASN A 22 16.29 11.58 1.14
C ASN A 22 16.55 10.12 1.49
N GLU A 23 15.49 9.34 1.47
CA GLU A 23 15.53 7.88 1.57
C GLU A 23 14.96 7.29 0.29
N ILE A 24 15.61 6.28 -0.24
CA ILE A 24 15.07 5.42 -1.28
C ILE A 24 15.21 3.97 -0.85
N GLY A 25 14.22 3.15 -1.15
CA GLY A 25 14.29 1.76 -0.76
C GLY A 25 13.17 0.91 -1.32
N VAL A 26 13.08 -0.28 -0.76
CA VAL A 26 12.13 -1.31 -1.16
C VAL A 26 11.23 -1.67 0.02
N PHE A 27 10.01 -2.06 -0.31
CA PHE A 27 9.05 -2.63 0.62
C PHE A 27 8.71 -4.05 0.16
N VAL A 28 8.69 -5.00 1.09
CA VAL A 28 8.26 -6.37 0.84
C VAL A 28 7.39 -6.85 1.99
N GLY A 29 6.34 -7.60 1.66
CA GLY A 29 5.42 -8.07 2.69
C GLY A 29 4.27 -8.91 2.17
N GLY A 30 3.28 -9.07 3.03
CA GLY A 30 2.01 -9.71 2.73
C GLY A 30 0.90 -8.69 2.50
N ALA A 31 -0.06 -9.09 1.69
CA ALA A 31 -1.27 -8.34 1.41
C ALA A 31 -2.48 -9.10 1.97
N ASN A 32 -3.43 -8.37 2.55
CA ASN A 32 -4.64 -8.92 3.12
C ASN A 32 -5.85 -8.16 2.59
N TYR A 33 -6.95 -8.86 2.38
CA TYR A 33 -8.22 -8.29 1.98
C TYR A 33 -9.25 -8.47 3.10
N ILE A 34 -10.08 -7.45 3.32
CA ILE A 34 -11.18 -7.46 4.27
C ILE A 34 -12.41 -6.88 3.58
N GLY A 35 -13.44 -7.70 3.37
CA GLY A 35 -14.67 -7.32 2.69
C GLY A 35 -15.69 -8.46 2.66
N ASP A 36 -16.36 -8.65 1.50
CA ASP A 36 -17.49 -9.54 1.38
C ASP A 36 -17.13 -11.01 1.18
N VAL A 37 -15.93 -11.34 0.70
CA VAL A 37 -15.45 -12.71 0.50
C VAL A 37 -14.40 -13.07 1.54
N GLY A 38 -14.58 -14.23 2.18
CA GLY A 38 -13.67 -14.75 3.19
C GLY A 38 -13.92 -14.20 4.59
N PRO A 39 -12.92 -14.26 5.48
CA PRO A 39 -13.05 -13.79 6.85
C PRO A 39 -13.10 -12.27 6.93
N THR A 40 -13.90 -11.76 7.87
CA THR A 40 -14.07 -10.32 8.13
C THR A 40 -12.99 -9.74 9.06
N THR A 41 -12.08 -10.58 9.56
CA THR A 41 -11.02 -10.17 10.47
C THR A 41 -9.69 -10.13 9.77
N TYR A 42 -8.80 -9.24 10.21
CA TYR A 42 -7.41 -9.25 9.77
C TYR A 42 -6.77 -10.62 10.00
N ILE A 43 -6.16 -11.16 8.97
CA ILE A 43 -5.45 -12.42 9.00
C ILE A 43 -3.97 -12.13 8.80
N HIS A 44 -3.12 -12.75 9.61
CA HIS A 44 -1.68 -12.62 9.46
C HIS A 44 -1.25 -13.06 8.04
N PRO A 45 -0.55 -12.21 7.27
CA PRO A 45 -0.27 -12.46 5.86
C PRO A 45 0.46 -13.78 5.59
N PHE A 46 1.28 -14.24 6.54
CA PHE A 46 2.02 -15.49 6.46
C PHE A 46 1.20 -16.74 6.79
N SER A 47 -0.05 -16.58 7.24
CA SER A 47 -0.91 -17.73 7.59
C SER A 47 -1.55 -18.40 6.38
N TYR A 48 -1.63 -17.72 5.24
CA TYR A 48 -2.24 -18.20 4.00
C TYR A 48 -1.37 -17.83 2.80
N ASN A 49 -1.08 -18.79 2.02
CA ASN A 49 -0.43 -18.84 0.70
C ASN A 49 0.24 -17.51 0.23
N ILE A 50 1.50 -17.31 0.58
CA ILE A 50 2.33 -16.14 0.20
C ILE A 50 2.28 -15.89 -1.33
N SER A 51 2.12 -16.94 -2.13
CA SER A 51 2.06 -16.82 -3.59
C SER A 51 0.82 -16.06 -4.11
N THR A 52 -0.22 -15.93 -3.28
CA THR A 52 -1.47 -15.26 -3.65
C THR A 52 -1.70 -13.95 -2.93
N ASN A 53 -0.95 -13.66 -1.86
CA ASN A 53 -1.17 -12.52 -0.97
C ASN A 53 0.17 -11.86 -0.62
N ALA A 54 0.88 -11.39 -1.63
CA ALA A 54 2.18 -10.75 -1.49
C ALA A 54 2.15 -9.31 -2.01
N VAL A 55 3.00 -8.46 -1.47
CA VAL A 55 3.22 -7.10 -1.91
C VAL A 55 4.71 -6.81 -2.00
N ALA A 56 5.11 -6.14 -3.07
CA ALA A 56 6.43 -5.57 -3.24
C ALA A 56 6.32 -4.15 -3.78
N GLY A 57 7.21 -3.27 -3.36
CA GLY A 57 7.15 -1.87 -3.78
C GLY A 57 8.47 -1.15 -3.64
N ILE A 58 8.48 0.06 -4.15
CA ILE A 58 9.55 1.04 -3.98
C ILE A 58 9.03 2.19 -3.14
N ILE A 59 9.88 2.74 -2.30
CA ILE A 59 9.54 3.86 -1.43
C ILE A 59 10.59 4.96 -1.54
N PHE A 60 10.12 6.17 -1.57
CA PHE A 60 10.92 7.38 -1.46
C PHE A 60 10.40 8.20 -0.29
N ARG A 61 11.30 8.69 0.56
CA ARG A 61 10.97 9.64 1.63
C ARG A 61 11.90 10.84 1.54
N LYS A 62 11.32 12.00 1.77
CA LYS A 62 12.04 13.26 1.96
C LYS A 62 11.84 13.71 3.39
N ASN A 63 12.85 13.56 4.23
CA ASN A 63 12.79 14.00 5.62
C ASN A 63 12.88 15.53 5.66
N LEU A 64 11.84 16.20 6.12
CA LEU A 64 11.79 17.65 6.26
C LEU A 64 12.47 18.08 7.57
N ASN A 65 12.28 17.29 8.61
CA ASN A 65 12.91 17.42 9.92
C ASN A 65 12.92 16.04 10.62
N GLU A 66 13.31 15.99 11.88
CA GLU A 66 13.39 14.76 12.67
C GLU A 66 12.01 14.11 12.90
N ARG A 67 10.93 14.89 12.80
CA ARG A 67 9.57 14.46 13.07
C ARG A 67 8.71 14.22 11.84
N ILE A 68 9.00 14.91 10.74
CA ILE A 68 8.11 14.93 9.55
C ILE A 68 8.90 14.54 8.32
N ALA A 69 8.34 13.60 7.54
CA ALA A 69 8.83 13.26 6.22
C ALA A 69 7.67 13.19 5.21
N LEU A 70 7.94 13.63 3.99
CA LEU A 70 7.07 13.36 2.84
C LEU A 70 7.38 11.97 2.31
N ARG A 71 6.35 11.24 1.91
CA ARG A 71 6.41 9.86 1.45
C ARG A 71 5.80 9.73 0.06
N ALA A 72 6.49 9.01 -0.83
CA ALA A 72 5.94 8.49 -2.06
C ALA A 72 6.25 6.99 -2.13
N LYS A 73 5.24 6.14 -2.38
CA LYS A 73 5.40 4.69 -2.41
C LYS A 73 4.63 4.11 -3.59
N PHE A 74 5.27 3.29 -4.39
CA PHE A 74 4.62 2.51 -5.43
C PHE A 74 4.64 1.04 -5.02
N ASN A 75 3.48 0.40 -5.01
CA ASN A 75 3.30 -1.00 -4.64
C ASN A 75 2.68 -1.79 -5.79
N TYR A 76 3.18 -3.00 -6.00
CA TYR A 76 2.49 -4.05 -6.72
C TYR A 76 2.09 -5.14 -5.72
N ALA A 77 0.81 -5.45 -5.65
CA ALA A 77 0.29 -6.45 -4.73
C ALA A 77 -0.63 -7.45 -5.44
N LYS A 78 -0.59 -8.67 -4.96
CA LYS A 78 -1.62 -9.68 -5.24
C LYS A 78 -2.45 -9.84 -3.97
N ILE A 79 -3.75 -9.77 -4.10
CA ILE A 79 -4.70 -10.01 -3.03
C ILE A 79 -5.65 -11.14 -3.43
N GLY A 80 -6.10 -11.89 -2.46
CA GLY A 80 -7.12 -12.91 -2.67
C GLY A 80 -7.73 -13.32 -1.36
N SER A 81 -8.94 -13.84 -1.43
CA SER A 81 -9.65 -14.38 -0.28
C SER A 81 -10.55 -15.52 -0.71
N SER A 82 -10.95 -16.33 0.26
CA SER A 82 -11.84 -17.49 0.03
C SER A 82 -12.77 -17.67 1.22
N ASP A 83 -14.03 -17.96 0.91
CA ASP A 83 -15.03 -18.30 1.92
C ASP A 83 -14.69 -19.61 2.67
N ASN A 84 -13.84 -20.46 2.08
CA ASN A 84 -13.40 -21.71 2.71
C ASN A 84 -12.27 -21.53 3.73
N TRP A 85 -11.78 -20.29 3.91
CA TRP A 85 -10.71 -20.04 4.87
C TRP A 85 -11.21 -20.15 6.32
N PRO A 86 -10.35 -20.55 7.27
CA PRO A 86 -10.66 -20.52 8.69
C PRO A 86 -11.15 -19.15 9.16
N LYS A 87 -11.97 -19.13 10.22
CA LYS A 87 -12.59 -17.94 10.78
C LYS A 87 -13.60 -17.22 9.86
N THR A 88 -13.93 -17.81 8.72
CA THR A 88 -15.03 -17.33 7.87
C THR A 88 -16.36 -17.76 8.48
N ALA A 89 -17.36 -16.88 8.44
CA ALA A 89 -18.70 -17.16 8.91
C ALA A 89 -19.35 -18.31 8.10
N GLU A 90 -20.18 -19.13 8.76
CA GLU A 90 -20.70 -20.36 8.17
C GLU A 90 -21.53 -20.12 6.91
N TYR A 91 -22.35 -19.05 6.88
CA TYR A 91 -23.12 -18.70 5.69
C TYR A 91 -22.26 -18.36 4.46
N ARG A 92 -21.03 -17.81 4.68
CA ARG A 92 -20.07 -17.56 3.61
C ARG A 92 -19.45 -18.87 3.13
N LYS A 93 -19.11 -19.79 4.04
CA LYS A 93 -18.58 -21.12 3.69
C LYS A 93 -19.56 -21.90 2.80
N GLN A 94 -20.86 -21.84 3.10
CA GLN A 94 -21.90 -22.47 2.26
C GLN A 94 -21.93 -21.87 0.86
N ARG A 95 -21.62 -20.58 0.69
CA ARG A 95 -21.50 -19.90 -0.59
C ARG A 95 -20.24 -20.33 -1.37
N GLY A 96 -19.12 -20.55 -0.69
CA GLY A 96 -17.89 -21.12 -1.22
C GLY A 96 -17.17 -20.28 -2.29
N LYS A 97 -17.37 -18.97 -2.32
CA LYS A 97 -16.76 -18.08 -3.31
C LYS A 97 -15.29 -17.79 -2.98
N TYR A 98 -14.49 -17.52 -4.02
CA TYR A 98 -13.11 -17.08 -3.88
C TYR A 98 -12.67 -16.20 -5.05
N PHE A 99 -11.71 -15.32 -4.80
CA PHE A 99 -11.16 -14.43 -5.82
C PHE A 99 -9.65 -14.29 -5.71
N LYS A 100 -9.05 -13.76 -6.78
CA LYS A 100 -7.69 -13.26 -6.83
C LYS A 100 -7.72 -11.96 -7.63
N ASN A 101 -7.02 -10.94 -7.15
CA ASN A 101 -6.92 -9.63 -7.80
C ASN A 101 -5.47 -9.13 -7.73
N SER A 102 -5.12 -8.23 -8.62
CA SER A 102 -3.84 -7.53 -8.63
C SER A 102 -4.07 -6.03 -8.42
N ILE A 103 -3.24 -5.42 -7.57
CA ILE A 103 -3.29 -3.99 -7.26
C ILE A 103 -1.95 -3.35 -7.63
N ASN A 104 -2.02 -2.28 -8.42
CA ASN A 104 -0.92 -1.34 -8.62
C ASN A 104 -1.30 -0.05 -7.90
N GLU A 105 -0.55 0.35 -6.88
CA GLU A 105 -0.87 1.48 -6.03
C GLU A 105 0.25 2.52 -6.04
N LEU A 106 -0.10 3.78 -6.23
CA LEU A 106 0.75 4.93 -5.98
C LEU A 106 0.22 5.68 -4.76
N ASN A 107 1.00 5.67 -3.69
CA ASN A 107 0.70 6.34 -2.44
C ASN A 107 1.55 7.61 -2.28
N LEU A 108 0.90 8.71 -1.92
CA LEU A 108 1.53 9.97 -1.52
C LEU A 108 1.03 10.33 -0.12
N GLY A 109 1.95 10.61 0.78
CA GLY A 109 1.58 10.86 2.17
C GLY A 109 2.66 11.58 2.99
N VAL A 110 2.36 11.70 4.27
CA VAL A 110 3.22 12.33 5.27
C VAL A 110 3.43 11.34 6.40
N ASP A 111 4.71 11.12 6.75
CA ASP A 111 5.12 10.36 7.94
C ASP A 111 5.29 11.33 9.11
N PHE A 112 4.78 10.97 10.29
CA PHE A 112 5.00 11.64 11.55
C PHE A 112 5.71 10.69 12.53
N ASN A 113 6.93 11.02 12.93
CA ASN A 113 7.73 10.30 13.91
C ASN A 113 7.37 10.77 15.32
N PHE A 114 7.07 9.86 16.22
CA PHE A 114 6.71 10.19 17.61
C PHE A 114 7.93 10.61 18.44
N LEU A 115 9.11 10.10 18.11
CA LEU A 115 10.37 10.48 18.72
C LEU A 115 11.23 11.20 17.68
N ASP A 116 12.17 12.01 18.14
CA ASP A 116 13.14 12.66 17.27
C ASP A 116 13.99 11.60 16.58
N PHE A 117 14.00 11.62 15.26
CA PHE A 117 14.68 10.66 14.44
C PHE A 117 15.75 11.37 13.62
N ASP A 118 16.91 11.58 14.27
CA ASP A 118 18.04 12.24 13.63
C ASP A 118 18.74 11.28 12.66
N ILE A 119 18.51 11.53 11.38
CA ILE A 119 19.11 10.73 10.31
C ILE A 119 20.63 10.93 10.18
N TYR A 120 21.20 12.01 10.73
CA TYR A 120 22.62 12.31 10.71
C TYR A 120 23.39 11.73 11.91
N SER A 121 22.68 11.42 12.98
CA SER A 121 23.32 10.83 14.17
C SER A 121 24.03 9.52 13.79
N SER A 122 25.21 9.32 14.29
CA SER A 122 25.94 8.05 14.19
C SER A 122 25.43 6.99 15.18
N SER A 123 24.61 7.40 16.16
CA SER A 123 24.02 6.49 17.14
C SER A 123 22.81 5.77 16.57
N LEU A 124 22.44 4.65 17.19
CA LEU A 124 21.22 3.94 16.93
C LEU A 124 20.00 4.86 17.14
N GLN A 125 19.19 5.04 16.11
CA GLN A 125 17.96 5.82 16.17
C GLN A 125 16.75 4.89 15.99
N MET A 126 15.71 5.13 16.76
CA MET A 126 14.48 4.34 16.70
C MET A 126 13.27 5.24 16.95
N THR A 127 12.18 5.02 16.21
CA THR A 127 10.94 5.76 16.43
C THR A 127 9.72 4.98 15.94
N PRO A 128 8.64 4.92 16.71
CA PRO A 128 7.35 4.61 16.15
C PRO A 128 6.88 5.78 15.29
N TYR A 129 6.11 5.50 14.25
CA TYR A 129 5.57 6.54 13.38
C TYR A 129 4.18 6.17 12.87
N ILE A 130 3.44 7.19 12.49
CA ILE A 130 2.19 7.07 11.76
C ILE A 130 2.34 7.80 10.41
N SER A 131 1.66 7.28 9.40
CA SER A 131 1.60 7.95 8.10
C SER A 131 0.18 7.93 7.58
N SER A 132 -0.20 9.00 6.88
CA SER A 132 -1.46 9.08 6.15
C SER A 132 -1.29 9.90 4.88
N GLY A 133 -2.26 9.76 3.95
CA GLY A 133 -2.21 10.46 2.68
C GLY A 133 -3.33 10.02 1.74
N ILE A 134 -3.00 9.98 0.45
CA ILE A 134 -3.91 9.55 -0.61
C ILE A 134 -3.18 8.52 -1.46
N SER A 135 -3.90 7.46 -1.86
CA SER A 135 -3.42 6.49 -2.83
C SER A 135 -4.32 6.45 -4.05
N LEU A 136 -3.70 6.40 -5.22
CA LEU A 136 -4.35 6.04 -6.47
C LEU A 136 -4.00 4.58 -6.75
N PHE A 137 -5.00 3.72 -6.93
CA PHE A 137 -4.76 2.31 -7.19
C PHE A 137 -5.55 1.81 -8.39
N ARG A 138 -4.91 0.98 -9.20
CA ARG A 138 -5.51 0.25 -10.31
C ARG A 138 -5.65 -1.21 -9.92
N TYR A 139 -6.81 -1.78 -10.23
CA TYR A 139 -7.18 -3.15 -9.88
C TYR A 139 -8.00 -3.82 -10.98
N ASP A 140 -8.11 -5.15 -10.93
CA ASP A 140 -8.92 -5.92 -11.86
C ASP A 140 -10.41 -5.86 -11.44
N LEU A 141 -11.28 -5.51 -12.36
CA LEU A 141 -12.73 -5.63 -12.18
C LEU A 141 -13.14 -7.10 -12.30
N LEU A 142 -13.76 -7.62 -11.25
CA LEU A 142 -14.13 -9.03 -11.13
C LEU A 142 -15.64 -9.21 -11.14
N ARG A 143 -16.09 -10.41 -11.55
CA ARG A 143 -17.48 -10.85 -11.43
C ARG A 143 -17.54 -12.35 -11.19
N TYR A 144 -18.61 -12.82 -10.57
CA TYR A 144 -18.96 -14.23 -10.47
C TYR A 144 -20.01 -14.56 -11.50
N GLU A 145 -19.76 -15.57 -12.34
CA GLU A 145 -20.76 -16.15 -13.22
C GLU A 145 -21.67 -17.08 -12.42
N SER A 146 -22.93 -17.23 -12.86
CA SER A 146 -23.92 -18.03 -12.13
C SER A 146 -23.45 -19.47 -11.95
N GLY A 147 -23.48 -19.96 -10.70
CA GLY A 147 -22.98 -21.28 -10.32
C GLY A 147 -21.49 -21.45 -10.27
N VAL A 148 -20.68 -20.40 -10.53
CA VAL A 148 -19.20 -20.46 -10.49
C VAL A 148 -18.68 -19.89 -9.20
N ALA A 149 -17.83 -20.65 -8.49
CA ALA A 149 -17.23 -20.23 -7.22
C ALA A 149 -16.10 -19.20 -7.38
N LYS A 150 -15.44 -19.17 -8.55
CA LYS A 150 -14.28 -18.30 -8.84
C LYS A 150 -14.73 -17.01 -9.51
N ALA A 151 -14.22 -15.88 -9.01
CA ALA A 151 -14.36 -14.61 -9.70
C ALA A 151 -13.50 -14.56 -10.97
N ASN A 152 -14.07 -14.06 -12.06
CA ASN A 152 -13.44 -13.88 -13.35
C ASN A 152 -13.26 -12.38 -13.65
N LYS A 153 -12.10 -12.02 -14.22
CA LYS A 153 -11.81 -10.65 -14.65
C LYS A 153 -12.64 -10.31 -15.89
N TYR A 154 -13.23 -9.09 -15.90
CA TYR A 154 -13.91 -8.55 -17.06
C TYR A 154 -13.39 -7.17 -17.50
N GLY A 155 -12.52 -6.53 -16.73
CA GLY A 155 -11.93 -5.24 -17.05
C GLY A 155 -10.94 -4.78 -15.98
N ASP A 156 -10.58 -3.53 -16.04
CA ASP A 156 -9.72 -2.85 -15.06
C ASP A 156 -10.41 -1.54 -14.64
N ALA A 157 -10.15 -1.12 -13.41
CA ALA A 157 -10.55 0.19 -12.89
C ALA A 157 -9.40 0.85 -12.12
N THR A 158 -9.55 2.16 -11.95
CA THR A 158 -8.64 2.96 -11.11
C THR A 158 -9.50 3.77 -10.16
N ASP A 159 -9.14 3.76 -8.88
CA ASP A 159 -9.88 4.44 -7.83
C ASP A 159 -8.93 5.01 -6.77
N LEU A 160 -9.49 5.76 -5.83
CA LEU A 160 -8.77 6.36 -4.72
C LEU A 160 -8.94 5.52 -3.45
N SER A 161 -7.88 5.48 -2.64
CA SER A 161 -7.94 4.96 -1.27
C SER A 161 -7.27 5.91 -0.29
N PHE A 162 -7.65 5.78 0.98
CA PHE A 162 -7.12 6.56 2.09
C PHE A 162 -6.29 5.63 2.98
N PRO A 163 -4.95 5.69 2.88
CA PRO A 163 -4.05 4.87 3.67
C PRO A 163 -3.87 5.42 5.08
N ILE A 164 -3.82 4.51 6.04
CA ILE A 164 -3.33 4.76 7.39
C ILE A 164 -2.24 3.73 7.64
N THR A 165 -1.01 4.19 7.88
CA THR A 165 0.13 3.33 8.18
C THR A 165 0.60 3.55 9.59
N ILE A 166 0.82 2.47 10.32
CA ILE A 166 1.52 2.46 11.60
C ILE A 166 2.80 1.67 11.40
N GLY A 167 3.92 2.19 11.90
CA GLY A 167 5.18 1.53 11.76
C GLY A 167 6.18 1.86 12.85
N TYR A 168 7.31 1.17 12.78
CA TYR A 168 8.45 1.36 13.66
C TYR A 168 9.73 1.40 12.84
N LYS A 169 10.45 2.52 12.88
CA LYS A 169 11.71 2.75 12.15
C LYS A 169 12.91 2.51 13.08
N ILE A 170 13.92 1.87 12.53
CA ILE A 170 15.22 1.62 13.18
C ILE A 170 16.31 2.01 12.18
N LYS A 171 17.25 2.81 12.62
CA LYS A 171 18.47 3.15 11.87
C LYS A 171 19.68 2.52 12.57
N PRO A 172 20.04 1.28 12.23
CA PRO A 172 21.14 0.56 12.86
C PRO A 172 22.52 1.04 12.37
N LEU A 173 22.58 1.58 11.16
CA LEU A 173 23.79 2.04 10.49
C LEU A 173 23.59 3.44 9.92
N ASN A 174 24.68 4.17 9.66
CA ASN A 174 24.65 5.56 9.22
C ASN A 174 23.80 5.82 7.96
N SER A 175 23.67 4.84 7.08
CA SER A 175 23.03 5.03 5.78
C SER A 175 21.82 4.13 5.53
N PHE A 176 21.45 3.26 6.47
CA PHE A 176 20.37 2.30 6.27
C PHE A 176 19.30 2.44 7.37
N ILE A 177 18.05 2.43 6.94
CA ILE A 177 16.89 2.40 7.82
C ILE A 177 16.06 1.18 7.48
N ILE A 178 15.63 0.48 8.51
CA ILE A 178 14.69 -0.63 8.44
C ILE A 178 13.40 -0.17 9.12
N ALA A 179 12.24 -0.43 8.51
CA ALA A 179 10.98 -0.19 9.19
C ALA A 179 10.01 -1.35 9.01
N PHE A 180 9.26 -1.64 10.07
CA PHE A 180 8.13 -2.54 10.05
C PHE A 180 6.87 -1.69 9.87
N GLU A 181 6.01 -2.05 8.92
CA GLU A 181 4.82 -1.28 8.57
C GLU A 181 3.58 -2.16 8.50
N ILE A 182 2.48 -1.65 9.02
CA ILE A 182 1.12 -2.12 8.72
C ILE A 182 0.38 -0.93 8.10
N ASN A 183 -0.05 -1.10 6.86
CA ASN A 183 -0.73 -0.08 6.08
C ASN A 183 -2.14 -0.56 5.75
N ALA A 184 -3.15 0.04 6.36
CA ALA A 184 -4.56 -0.22 6.11
C ALA A 184 -5.09 0.83 5.11
N ASN A 185 -5.66 0.37 4.00
CA ASN A 185 -6.18 1.20 2.93
C ASN A 185 -7.70 1.07 2.88
N TYR A 186 -8.41 2.13 3.19
CA TYR A 186 -9.84 2.25 2.94
C TYR A 186 -10.05 2.62 1.48
N SER A 187 -10.57 1.69 0.67
CA SER A 187 -10.83 1.95 -0.74
C SER A 187 -12.19 2.61 -0.94
N ASN A 188 -12.31 3.43 -1.98
CA ASN A 188 -13.61 3.94 -2.41
C ASN A 188 -14.37 2.90 -3.27
N SER A 189 -13.70 1.83 -3.69
CA SER A 189 -14.28 0.74 -4.49
C SER A 189 -15.01 -0.28 -3.62
N ASP A 190 -15.99 -0.94 -4.22
CA ASP A 190 -16.79 -2.04 -3.69
C ASP A 190 -16.72 -3.27 -4.61
N ASN A 191 -15.71 -3.35 -5.48
CA ASN A 191 -15.58 -4.42 -6.47
C ASN A 191 -14.15 -4.97 -6.56
N LEU A 192 -13.40 -4.95 -5.45
CA LEU A 192 -12.08 -5.60 -5.39
C LEU A 192 -12.20 -7.13 -5.41
N ASP A 193 -13.28 -7.66 -4.87
CA ASP A 193 -13.53 -9.09 -4.73
C ASP A 193 -14.53 -9.65 -5.77
N GLY A 194 -15.19 -8.78 -6.54
CA GLY A 194 -16.21 -9.16 -7.52
C GLY A 194 -17.60 -9.41 -6.96
N SER A 195 -17.82 -9.11 -5.66
CA SER A 195 -19.12 -9.31 -4.99
C SER A 195 -20.20 -8.38 -5.52
N TYR A 196 -19.81 -7.20 -6.01
CA TYR A 196 -20.72 -6.19 -6.56
C TYR A 196 -20.22 -5.65 -7.92
N PRO A 197 -20.42 -6.43 -9.01
CA PRO A 197 -19.97 -6.01 -10.34
C PRO A 197 -20.75 -4.81 -10.84
N GLY A 198 -20.18 -4.07 -11.81
CA GLY A 198 -20.85 -2.92 -12.42
C GLY A 198 -22.22 -3.27 -13.01
N GLN A 199 -23.14 -2.28 -13.06
CA GLN A 199 -24.56 -2.47 -13.45
C GLN A 199 -24.76 -3.26 -14.75
N LYS A 200 -23.89 -3.08 -15.75
CA LYS A 200 -23.97 -3.80 -17.03
C LYS A 200 -23.73 -5.31 -16.89
N GLN A 201 -23.03 -5.74 -15.88
CA GLN A 201 -22.67 -7.14 -15.61
C GLN A 201 -23.61 -7.82 -14.63
N MET A 202 -24.43 -7.06 -13.88
CA MET A 202 -25.33 -7.62 -12.86
C MET A 202 -26.32 -8.64 -13.42
N ALA A 203 -26.86 -8.42 -14.61
CA ALA A 203 -27.85 -9.32 -15.21
C ALA A 203 -27.31 -10.73 -15.49
N SER A 204 -26.01 -10.91 -15.63
CA SER A 204 -25.35 -12.19 -15.95
C SER A 204 -24.41 -12.66 -14.83
N SER A 205 -24.46 -12.06 -13.64
CA SER A 205 -23.54 -12.31 -12.55
C SER A 205 -24.28 -12.58 -11.24
N ASP A 206 -23.72 -13.47 -10.42
CA ASP A 206 -24.11 -13.58 -9.02
C ASP A 206 -23.53 -12.37 -8.28
N TYR A 207 -24.37 -11.53 -7.69
CA TYR A 207 -23.94 -10.43 -6.81
C TYR A 207 -24.51 -10.64 -5.42
N PHE A 208 -23.68 -10.33 -4.41
CA PHE A 208 -24.02 -10.62 -3.00
C PHE A 208 -23.37 -9.63 -2.01
N GLY A 209 -22.62 -8.67 -2.53
CA GLY A 209 -21.90 -7.69 -1.72
C GLY A 209 -22.79 -6.70 -1.00
N SER A 210 -22.29 -6.12 0.07
CA SER A 210 -22.95 -5.03 0.80
C SER A 210 -22.46 -3.70 0.26
N THR A 211 -23.36 -2.89 -0.30
CA THR A 211 -23.05 -1.52 -0.76
C THR A 211 -22.79 -0.54 0.38
N LEU A 212 -23.05 -0.95 1.62
CA LEU A 212 -22.87 -0.11 2.81
C LEU A 212 -21.44 -0.16 3.36
N SER A 213 -20.67 -1.21 3.02
CA SER A 213 -19.28 -1.38 3.46
C SER A 213 -18.36 -1.43 2.25
N LYS A 214 -17.40 -0.52 2.20
CA LYS A 214 -16.36 -0.52 1.17
C LYS A 214 -15.28 -1.55 1.46
N ASP A 215 -14.59 -1.98 0.41
CA ASP A 215 -13.48 -2.92 0.52
C ASP A 215 -12.26 -2.30 1.17
N TRP A 216 -11.59 -3.09 2.02
CA TRP A 216 -10.31 -2.73 2.62
C TRP A 216 -9.22 -3.69 2.15
N TYR A 217 -8.03 -3.15 1.98
CA TYR A 217 -6.84 -3.97 1.82
C TYR A 217 -5.72 -3.50 2.76
N VAL A 218 -4.98 -4.44 3.30
CA VAL A 218 -3.95 -4.18 4.31
C VAL A 218 -2.64 -4.78 3.83
N PHE A 219 -1.60 -3.96 3.78
CA PHE A 219 -0.23 -4.40 3.52
C PHE A 219 0.56 -4.43 4.82
N SER A 220 1.24 -5.54 5.10
CA SER A 220 2.09 -5.68 6.28
C SER A 220 3.45 -6.20 5.85
N GLY A 221 4.52 -5.51 6.24
CA GLY A 221 5.83 -5.89 5.78
C GLY A 221 6.97 -5.04 6.34
N ILE A 222 8.08 -5.12 5.64
CA ILE A 222 9.34 -4.48 6.02
C ILE A 222 9.78 -3.57 4.88
N THR A 223 10.23 -2.36 5.24
CA THR A 223 10.96 -1.47 4.33
C THR A 223 12.45 -1.52 4.65
N PHE A 224 13.26 -1.50 3.58
CA PHE A 224 14.69 -1.29 3.65
C PHE A 224 15.02 -0.05 2.83
N THR A 225 15.47 1.02 3.48
CA THR A 225 15.77 2.28 2.81
C THR A 225 17.24 2.67 3.00
N TYR A 226 17.80 3.27 1.96
CA TYR A 226 19.11 3.86 1.94
C TYR A 226 19.01 5.39 2.00
N LEU A 227 19.74 6.00 2.93
CA LEU A 227 19.84 7.45 3.08
C LEU A 227 20.85 8.01 2.10
N PHE A 228 20.46 9.05 1.38
CA PHE A 228 21.35 9.77 0.48
C PHE A 228 21.09 11.28 0.54
N GLY A 229 22.12 12.07 0.23
CA GLY A 229 22.11 13.53 0.28
C GLY A 229 23.29 14.06 1.06
N ASN A 230 23.50 15.38 0.99
CA ASN A 230 24.62 16.03 1.67
C ASN A 230 24.27 16.29 3.14
N LYS A 231 25.19 15.95 4.03
CA LYS A 231 25.11 16.36 5.43
C LYS A 231 25.10 17.90 5.51
N LYS A 232 24.25 18.46 6.37
CA LYS A 232 24.34 19.89 6.69
C LYS A 232 25.72 20.15 7.28
N CYS A 233 26.52 20.98 6.62
CA CYS A 233 27.73 21.51 7.25
C CYS A 233 27.29 22.51 8.33
N TYR A 234 27.34 22.11 9.58
CA TYR A 234 27.33 23.08 10.67
C TYR A 234 28.71 23.69 10.71
N CYS A 235 28.86 24.94 10.25
CA CYS A 235 30.01 25.74 10.65
C CYS A 235 29.88 25.97 12.16
N ALA A 236 30.72 25.33 12.96
CA ALA A 236 30.87 25.70 14.37
C ALA A 236 31.38 27.13 14.41
N ASN A 237 30.60 28.08 14.93
CA ASN A 237 31.09 29.40 15.38
C ASN A 237 31.76 29.23 16.71
#